data_37da2e7ffb9082d36954ef3ef729f295
#
_entry.id   37da2e7ffb9082d36954ef3ef729f295
#
_cell.length_a   1.000
_cell.length_b   1.000
_cell.length_c   1.000
_cell.angle_alpha   90.00
_cell.angle_beta   90.00
_cell.angle_gamma   90.00
#
_symmetry.space_group_name_H-M   'P 1'
#
loop_
_entity.id
_entity.type
_entity.pdbx_description
1 polymer ?
#
loop_
_entity_poly.entity_id
_entity_poly.type
_entity_poly.pdbx_seq_one_letter_code
_entity_poly.pdbx_strand_id
1 'polypeptide(L)'
;MNLFRLDASIVPAASASAELASLAEAEWSAAHPDSTVTRRHIGAAPLPADAWALATTAGFTPEADRSQAQRDAAALAATLVEELRGADAVILAVPLYNFGVSQHFKTWVDLVIAGAGPTDPVLKGKPTALITTIGGGYSPGTPREGWDHSTSYLERIVGELWQADLTLVKRELTLAASTPGMEGLRDLADQEYAAAKGQAREAGLALVGN
;
A
#
# COMPACT_ATOMS: atom_id res chain seq x y z
N MET A 1 -7.49 9.33 -17.65
CA MET A 1 -7.55 8.48 -16.44
C MET A 1 -6.34 8.73 -15.58
N ASN A 2 -6.47 8.55 -14.27
CA ASN A 2 -5.39 8.76 -13.31
C ASN A 2 -5.18 7.50 -12.45
N LEU A 3 -3.96 6.98 -12.43
CA LEU A 3 -3.54 5.92 -11.52
C LEU A 3 -2.86 6.54 -10.30
N PHE A 4 -3.29 6.18 -9.10
CA PHE A 4 -2.54 6.48 -7.89
C PHE A 4 -1.68 5.29 -7.49
N ARG A 5 -0.38 5.52 -7.28
CA ARG A 5 0.54 4.50 -6.78
C ARG A 5 1.21 4.94 -5.48
N LEU A 6 1.09 4.09 -4.45
CA LEU A 6 1.78 4.23 -3.17
C LEU A 6 2.88 3.18 -3.02
N ASP A 7 4.11 3.60 -2.74
CA ASP A 7 5.22 2.73 -2.37
C ASP A 7 5.58 2.95 -0.89
N ALA A 8 5.52 1.89 -0.07
CA ALA A 8 5.75 1.95 1.38
C ALA A 8 7.06 1.30 1.84
N SER A 9 7.91 0.85 0.90
CA SER A 9 9.19 0.21 1.24
C SER A 9 10.17 1.21 1.83
N ILE A 10 10.82 0.83 2.95
CA ILE A 10 11.90 1.62 3.56
C ILE A 10 13.26 1.44 2.85
N VAL A 11 13.34 0.54 1.86
CA VAL A 11 14.53 0.30 1.03
C VAL A 11 14.14 0.45 -0.44
N PRO A 12 13.96 1.69 -0.96
CA PRO A 12 13.43 1.92 -2.30
C PRO A 12 14.24 1.25 -3.42
N ALA A 13 15.56 1.29 -3.32
CA ALA A 13 16.47 0.78 -4.36
C ALA A 13 16.44 -0.76 -4.53
N ALA A 14 15.91 -1.50 -3.54
CA ALA A 14 15.86 -2.97 -3.54
C ALA A 14 14.47 -3.48 -3.14
N SER A 15 13.43 -2.75 -3.50
CA SER A 15 12.06 -3.06 -3.07
C SER A 15 11.40 -4.10 -3.96
N ALA A 16 11.21 -5.31 -3.43
CA ALA A 16 10.48 -6.38 -4.12
C ALA A 16 9.01 -6.00 -4.40
N SER A 17 8.36 -5.26 -3.49
CA SER A 17 6.98 -4.81 -3.72
C SER A 17 6.89 -3.73 -4.81
N ALA A 18 7.86 -2.80 -4.85
CA ALA A 18 7.90 -1.78 -5.90
C ALA A 18 8.19 -2.37 -7.29
N GLU A 19 9.01 -3.44 -7.36
CA GLU A 19 9.24 -4.18 -8.59
C GLU A 19 7.93 -4.78 -9.15
N LEU A 20 7.17 -5.50 -8.31
CA LEU A 20 5.89 -6.07 -8.71
C LEU A 20 4.86 -4.98 -9.05
N ALA A 21 4.84 -3.88 -8.29
CA ALA A 21 3.97 -2.73 -8.58
C ALA A 21 4.30 -2.10 -9.94
N SER A 22 5.57 -2.10 -10.35
CA SER A 22 5.98 -1.59 -11.66
C SER A 22 5.50 -2.49 -12.81
N LEU A 23 5.37 -3.80 -12.59
CA LEU A 23 4.77 -4.70 -13.57
C LEU A 23 3.27 -4.41 -13.74
N ALA A 24 2.53 -4.25 -12.63
CA ALA A 24 1.11 -3.90 -12.69
C ALA A 24 0.88 -2.52 -13.34
N GLU A 25 1.69 -1.52 -12.99
CA GLU A 25 1.63 -0.18 -13.58
C GLU A 25 1.92 -0.21 -15.08
N ALA A 26 2.87 -1.04 -15.53
CA ALA A 26 3.20 -1.15 -16.95
C ALA A 26 2.04 -1.68 -17.79
N GLU A 27 1.31 -2.69 -17.31
CA GLU A 27 0.12 -3.23 -17.98
C GLU A 27 -1.00 -2.17 -18.04
N TRP A 28 -1.26 -1.47 -16.93
CA TRP A 28 -2.26 -0.41 -16.89
C TRP A 28 -1.91 0.75 -17.84
N SER A 29 -0.64 1.20 -17.82
CA SER A 29 -0.16 2.31 -18.67
C SER A 29 -0.18 1.96 -20.15
N ALA A 30 0.08 0.69 -20.50
CA ALA A 30 -0.01 0.22 -21.88
C ALA A 30 -1.46 0.30 -22.42
N ALA A 31 -2.45 0.04 -21.56
CA ALA A 31 -3.86 0.17 -21.92
C ALA A 31 -4.35 1.64 -21.93
N HIS A 32 -3.66 2.54 -21.23
CA HIS A 32 -4.04 3.95 -21.08
C HIS A 32 -2.87 4.89 -21.40
N PRO A 33 -2.42 5.01 -22.67
CA PRO A 33 -1.22 5.75 -23.04
C PRO A 33 -1.28 7.27 -22.72
N ASP A 34 -2.48 7.85 -22.67
CA ASP A 34 -2.70 9.26 -22.36
C ASP A 34 -3.03 9.52 -20.88
N SER A 35 -2.81 8.54 -20.02
CA SER A 35 -3.13 8.64 -18.60
C SER A 35 -2.01 9.31 -17.79
N THR A 36 -2.35 9.70 -16.56
CA THR A 36 -1.39 10.20 -15.58
C THR A 36 -1.18 9.20 -14.46
N VAL A 37 0.04 9.13 -13.92
CA VAL A 37 0.36 8.34 -12.73
C VAL A 37 0.83 9.26 -11.62
N THR A 38 0.01 9.40 -10.59
CA THR A 38 0.36 10.10 -9.35
C THR A 38 1.07 9.13 -8.42
N ARG A 39 2.30 9.45 -7.99
CA ARG A 39 3.10 8.56 -7.13
C ARG A 39 3.39 9.19 -5.80
N ARG A 40 3.28 8.39 -4.74
CA ARG A 40 3.71 8.73 -3.39
C ARG A 40 4.59 7.63 -2.84
N HIS A 41 5.79 8.00 -2.38
CA HIS A 41 6.73 7.05 -1.78
C HIS A 41 6.95 7.39 -0.30
N ILE A 42 6.14 6.80 0.58
CA ILE A 42 6.15 7.11 2.01
C ILE A 42 7.34 6.50 2.78
N GLY A 43 8.03 5.52 2.21
CA GLY A 43 9.27 4.99 2.79
C GLY A 43 10.48 5.88 2.52
N ALA A 44 10.50 6.60 1.37
CA ALA A 44 11.58 7.52 1.00
C ALA A 44 11.32 8.96 1.50
N ALA A 45 10.05 9.37 1.49
CA ALA A 45 9.60 10.68 1.98
C ALA A 45 8.49 10.46 3.02
N PRO A 46 8.85 10.11 4.26
CA PRO A 46 7.88 9.83 5.32
C PRO A 46 7.00 11.03 5.64
N LEU A 47 5.73 10.77 5.97
CA LEU A 47 4.84 11.78 6.51
C LEU A 47 5.30 12.20 7.92
N PRO A 48 5.05 13.45 8.36
CA PRO A 48 5.43 13.88 9.69
C PRO A 48 4.80 12.99 10.78
N ALA A 49 5.59 12.57 11.76
CA ALA A 49 5.17 11.57 12.75
C ALA A 49 4.05 12.08 13.68
N ASP A 50 3.94 13.40 13.88
CA ASP A 50 2.94 14.08 14.70
C ASP A 50 1.69 14.52 13.91
N ALA A 51 1.72 14.42 12.57
CA ALA A 51 0.65 14.92 11.71
C ALA A 51 -0.71 14.26 12.00
N TRP A 52 -0.74 12.96 12.31
CA TRP A 52 -2.00 12.28 12.65
C TRP A 52 -2.64 12.85 13.91
N ALA A 53 -1.87 13.04 14.99
CA ALA A 53 -2.39 13.61 16.23
C ALA A 53 -2.90 15.04 16.02
N LEU A 54 -2.15 15.85 15.25
CA LEU A 54 -2.52 17.22 14.92
C LEU A 54 -3.78 17.29 14.04
N ALA A 55 -3.88 16.46 13.00
CA ALA A 55 -5.07 16.39 12.13
C ALA A 55 -6.30 15.94 12.93
N THR A 56 -6.16 14.91 13.77
CA THR A 56 -7.25 14.41 14.61
C THR A 56 -7.74 15.48 15.59
N THR A 57 -6.82 16.14 16.29
CA THR A 57 -7.19 17.21 17.25
C THR A 57 -7.75 18.45 16.54
N ALA A 58 -7.32 18.74 15.31
CA ALA A 58 -7.94 19.80 14.51
C ALA A 58 -9.43 19.55 14.25
N GLY A 59 -9.84 18.28 14.09
CA GLY A 59 -11.25 17.92 13.92
C GLY A 59 -12.14 18.27 15.12
N PHE A 60 -11.58 18.37 16.33
CA PHE A 60 -12.27 18.73 17.57
C PHE A 60 -12.06 20.19 17.98
N THR A 61 -11.25 20.96 17.22
CA THR A 61 -10.92 22.36 17.50
C THR A 61 -11.69 23.25 16.53
N PRO A 62 -12.45 24.28 17.00
CA PRO A 62 -13.05 25.27 16.12
C PRO A 62 -12.00 25.88 15.17
N GLU A 63 -12.36 26.13 13.92
CA GLU A 63 -11.42 26.54 12.89
C GLU A 63 -10.60 27.78 13.26
N ALA A 64 -11.27 28.77 13.88
CA ALA A 64 -10.63 30.01 14.33
C ALA A 64 -9.55 29.80 15.41
N ASP A 65 -9.67 28.71 16.19
CA ASP A 65 -8.80 28.41 17.33
C ASP A 65 -7.68 27.42 16.97
N ARG A 66 -7.69 26.88 15.74
CA ARG A 66 -6.65 25.93 15.30
C ARG A 66 -5.29 26.60 15.23
N SER A 67 -4.27 25.93 15.75
CA SER A 67 -2.88 26.29 15.52
C SER A 67 -2.49 26.14 14.05
N GLN A 68 -1.39 26.77 13.61
CA GLN A 68 -0.89 26.59 12.25
C GLN A 68 -0.55 25.11 11.99
N ALA A 69 0.10 24.44 12.93
CA ALA A 69 0.42 23.02 12.83
C ALA A 69 -0.83 22.12 12.64
N GLN A 70 -1.93 22.45 13.32
CA GLN A 70 -3.20 21.73 13.11
C GLN A 70 -3.80 22.00 11.73
N ARG A 71 -3.73 23.24 11.23
CA ARG A 71 -4.18 23.57 9.87
C ARG A 71 -3.37 22.84 8.81
N ASP A 72 -2.05 22.84 8.96
CA ASP A 72 -1.14 22.16 8.02
C ASP A 72 -1.37 20.64 8.01
N ALA A 73 -1.55 20.02 9.18
CA ALA A 73 -1.83 18.60 9.29
C ALA A 73 -3.21 18.22 8.71
N ALA A 74 -4.23 19.04 8.93
CA ALA A 74 -5.55 18.83 8.32
C ALA A 74 -5.51 18.99 6.79
N ALA A 75 -4.75 19.96 6.28
CA ALA A 75 -4.55 20.15 4.84
C ALA A 75 -3.80 18.96 4.23
N LEU A 76 -2.79 18.42 4.92
CA LEU A 76 -2.09 17.20 4.50
C LEU A 76 -3.06 16.02 4.43
N ALA A 77 -3.87 15.81 5.48
CA ALA A 77 -4.86 14.73 5.50
C ALA A 77 -5.86 14.85 4.34
N ALA A 78 -6.36 16.07 4.07
CA ALA A 78 -7.23 16.32 2.92
C ALA A 78 -6.54 15.99 1.58
N THR A 79 -5.27 16.39 1.41
CA THR A 79 -4.48 16.06 0.21
C THR A 79 -4.40 14.55 -0.02
N LEU A 80 -4.13 13.75 1.03
CA LEU A 80 -4.04 12.29 0.92
C LEU A 80 -5.39 11.66 0.52
N VAL A 81 -6.49 12.21 1.01
CA VAL A 81 -7.85 11.78 0.62
C VAL A 81 -8.13 12.11 -0.85
N GLU A 82 -7.79 13.32 -1.29
CA GLU A 82 -8.00 13.75 -2.68
C GLU A 82 -7.15 12.95 -3.68
N GLU A 83 -5.95 12.53 -3.33
CA GLU A 83 -5.14 11.60 -4.15
C GLU A 83 -5.88 10.29 -4.41
N LEU A 84 -6.53 9.73 -3.39
CA LEU A 84 -7.32 8.51 -3.52
C LEU A 84 -8.66 8.74 -4.26
N ARG A 85 -9.35 9.83 -3.96
CA ARG A 85 -10.62 10.16 -4.61
C ARG A 85 -10.46 10.52 -6.08
N GLY A 86 -9.38 11.21 -6.43
CA GLY A 86 -9.05 11.62 -7.80
C GLY A 86 -8.49 10.50 -8.67
N ALA A 87 -8.17 9.34 -8.10
CA ALA A 87 -7.70 8.18 -8.87
C ALA A 87 -8.85 7.40 -9.48
N ASP A 88 -8.68 6.91 -10.70
CA ASP A 88 -9.57 5.95 -11.35
C ASP A 88 -9.19 4.51 -10.97
N ALA A 89 -7.89 4.26 -10.71
CA ALA A 89 -7.35 3.00 -10.25
C ALA A 89 -6.22 3.22 -9.23
N VAL A 90 -5.91 2.22 -8.41
CA VAL A 90 -4.94 2.35 -7.31
C VAL A 90 -3.98 1.15 -7.27
N ILE A 91 -2.70 1.42 -7.02
CA ILE A 91 -1.69 0.40 -6.68
C ILE A 91 -1.10 0.74 -5.31
N LEU A 92 -1.15 -0.22 -4.38
CA LEU A 92 -0.56 -0.10 -3.05
C LEU A 92 0.54 -1.16 -2.88
N ALA A 93 1.81 -0.74 -2.87
CA ALA A 93 2.97 -1.60 -2.66
C ALA A 93 3.42 -1.53 -1.19
N VAL A 94 3.00 -2.51 -0.40
CA VAL A 94 3.11 -2.49 1.07
C VAL A 94 3.83 -3.74 1.58
N PRO A 95 5.17 -3.71 1.77
CA PRO A 95 5.88 -4.84 2.35
C PRO A 95 5.53 -5.05 3.83
N LEU A 96 5.59 -6.31 4.27
CA LEU A 96 5.50 -6.66 5.68
C LEU A 96 6.83 -6.36 6.37
N TYR A 97 6.77 -5.63 7.48
CA TYR A 97 7.89 -5.36 8.37
C TYR A 97 7.55 -5.74 9.81
N ASN A 98 8.45 -6.46 10.49
CA ASN A 98 8.28 -6.82 11.90
C ASN A 98 6.89 -7.38 12.21
N PHE A 99 6.43 -8.32 11.35
CA PHE A 99 5.14 -9.03 11.44
C PHE A 99 3.89 -8.19 11.14
N GLY A 100 4.01 -6.93 10.75
CA GLY A 100 2.89 -6.01 10.47
C GLY A 100 3.20 -5.03 9.34
N VAL A 101 2.40 -3.97 9.24
CA VAL A 101 2.65 -2.84 8.34
C VAL A 101 3.71 -1.90 8.92
N SER A 102 4.45 -1.19 8.06
CA SER A 102 5.40 -0.18 8.53
C SER A 102 4.70 0.98 9.24
N GLN A 103 5.42 1.66 10.16
CA GLN A 103 4.91 2.87 10.79
C GLN A 103 4.52 3.94 9.75
N HIS A 104 5.24 4.04 8.62
CA HIS A 104 4.94 5.00 7.56
C HIS A 104 3.59 4.71 6.90
N PHE A 105 3.30 3.43 6.61
CA PHE A 105 2.01 3.03 6.07
C PHE A 105 0.89 3.25 7.09
N LYS A 106 1.14 2.91 8.36
CA LYS A 106 0.15 3.15 9.42
C LYS A 106 -0.17 4.64 9.58
N THR A 107 0.84 5.52 9.56
CA THR A 107 0.65 6.97 9.60
C THR A 107 -0.16 7.47 8.40
N TRP A 108 0.10 6.94 7.20
CA TRP A 108 -0.67 7.29 6.01
C TRP A 108 -2.14 6.89 6.13
N VAL A 109 -2.43 5.66 6.57
CA VAL A 109 -3.81 5.19 6.81
C VAL A 109 -4.51 6.07 7.84
N ASP A 110 -3.84 6.38 8.95
CA ASP A 110 -4.42 7.18 10.03
C ASP A 110 -4.74 8.60 9.58
N LEU A 111 -3.90 9.20 8.72
CA LEU A 111 -4.16 10.51 8.13
C LEU A 111 -5.29 10.49 7.11
N VAL A 112 -5.37 9.46 6.26
CA VAL A 112 -6.51 9.29 5.34
C VAL A 112 -7.82 9.18 6.12
N ILE A 113 -7.85 8.39 7.20
CA ILE A 113 -9.03 8.27 8.07
C ILE A 113 -9.35 9.59 8.76
N ALA A 114 -8.34 10.33 9.23
CA ALA A 114 -8.55 11.64 9.85
C ALA A 114 -9.13 12.68 8.87
N GLY A 115 -8.73 12.60 7.60
CA GLY A 115 -9.21 13.51 6.54
C GLY A 115 -10.58 13.15 5.97
N ALA A 116 -10.85 11.87 5.80
CA ALA A 116 -12.09 11.37 5.19
C ALA A 116 -13.21 11.12 6.20
N GLY A 117 -12.83 10.67 7.41
CA GLY A 117 -13.75 10.16 8.42
C GLY A 117 -13.61 8.64 8.62
N PRO A 118 -13.99 8.14 9.80
CA PRO A 118 -13.72 6.76 10.22
C PRO A 118 -14.49 5.69 9.44
N THR A 119 -15.52 6.06 8.70
CA THR A 119 -16.38 5.14 7.94
C THR A 119 -16.51 5.52 6.47
N ASP A 120 -15.73 6.48 6.00
CA ASP A 120 -15.79 6.94 4.60
C ASP A 120 -15.15 5.90 3.66
N PRO A 121 -15.90 5.37 2.67
CA PRO A 121 -15.40 4.38 1.74
C PRO A 121 -14.64 5.05 0.58
N VAL A 122 -13.50 5.68 0.86
CA VAL A 122 -12.72 6.53 -0.08
C VAL A 122 -12.35 5.86 -1.40
N LEU A 123 -12.35 4.52 -1.46
CA LEU A 123 -12.02 3.71 -2.64
C LEU A 123 -13.22 2.94 -3.19
N LYS A 124 -14.45 3.28 -2.80
CA LYS A 124 -15.64 2.50 -3.16
C LYS A 124 -15.71 2.13 -4.64
N GLY A 125 -15.63 0.82 -4.91
CA GLY A 125 -15.70 0.25 -6.25
C GLY A 125 -14.53 0.61 -7.17
N LYS A 126 -13.44 1.20 -6.64
CA LYS A 126 -12.23 1.48 -7.44
C LYS A 126 -11.37 0.23 -7.56
N PRO A 127 -10.97 -0.18 -8.78
CA PRO A 127 -10.04 -1.27 -8.96
C PRO A 127 -8.71 -0.94 -8.26
N THR A 128 -8.28 -1.84 -7.37
CA THR A 128 -7.11 -1.61 -6.52
C THR A 128 -6.25 -2.87 -6.46
N ALA A 129 -4.99 -2.76 -6.90
CA ALA A 129 -3.98 -3.80 -6.72
C ALA A 129 -3.21 -3.57 -5.42
N LEU A 130 -3.37 -4.47 -4.47
CA LEU A 130 -2.60 -4.50 -3.23
C LEU A 130 -1.48 -5.52 -3.37
N ILE A 131 -0.24 -5.05 -3.32
CA ILE A 131 0.96 -5.85 -3.50
C ILE A 131 1.71 -5.90 -2.18
N THR A 132 1.72 -7.06 -1.54
CA THR A 132 2.47 -7.28 -0.29
C THR A 132 3.61 -8.26 -0.48
N THR A 133 4.75 -7.99 0.13
CA THR A 133 5.93 -8.85 0.07
C THR A 133 6.47 -9.13 1.47
N ILE A 134 6.91 -10.36 1.67
CA ILE A 134 7.28 -10.92 2.97
C ILE A 134 8.66 -11.56 2.86
N GLY A 135 9.56 -11.26 3.80
CA GLY A 135 10.94 -11.75 3.78
C GLY A 135 11.06 -13.26 3.98
N GLY A 136 10.26 -13.83 4.89
CA GLY A 136 10.23 -15.25 5.24
C GLY A 136 9.01 -15.98 4.70
N GLY A 137 8.80 -17.21 5.15
CA GLY A 137 7.59 -18.01 4.90
C GLY A 137 6.61 -17.87 6.07
N TYR A 138 5.36 -17.51 5.78
CA TYR A 138 4.28 -17.34 6.75
C TYR A 138 3.02 -18.13 6.39
N SER A 139 3.05 -18.82 5.25
CA SER A 139 1.98 -19.69 4.77
C SER A 139 1.79 -20.92 5.66
N PRO A 140 0.64 -21.62 5.58
CA PRO A 140 0.37 -22.83 6.34
C PRO A 140 1.49 -23.87 6.23
N GLY A 141 1.84 -24.49 7.36
CA GLY A 141 2.93 -25.45 7.46
C GLY A 141 4.34 -24.84 7.63
N THR A 142 4.49 -23.52 7.64
CA THR A 142 5.77 -22.86 7.93
C THR A 142 5.92 -22.59 9.43
N PRO A 143 7.17 -22.44 9.93
CA PRO A 143 7.41 -22.13 11.37
C PRO A 143 6.78 -20.81 11.84
N ARG A 144 6.37 -19.93 10.93
CA ARG A 144 5.75 -18.63 11.24
C ARG A 144 4.31 -18.52 10.74
N GLU A 145 3.64 -19.66 10.55
CA GLU A 145 2.21 -19.70 10.26
C GLU A 145 1.43 -18.88 11.28
N GLY A 146 0.52 -18.00 10.79
CA GLY A 146 -0.29 -17.15 11.64
C GLY A 146 0.39 -15.89 12.19
N TRP A 147 1.65 -15.61 11.83
CA TRP A 147 2.37 -14.41 12.29
C TRP A 147 2.27 -13.23 11.33
N ASP A 148 1.58 -13.38 10.22
CA ASP A 148 1.27 -12.28 9.29
C ASP A 148 0.10 -11.45 9.83
N HIS A 149 0.41 -10.38 10.55
CA HIS A 149 -0.55 -9.38 11.02
C HIS A 149 -0.69 -8.19 10.06
N SER A 150 -0.09 -8.27 8.87
CA SER A 150 -0.16 -7.23 7.85
C SER A 150 -1.26 -7.48 6.84
N THR A 151 -1.30 -8.66 6.21
CA THR A 151 -2.21 -8.92 5.09
C THR A 151 -3.67 -8.75 5.50
N SER A 152 -4.10 -9.36 6.61
CA SER A 152 -5.48 -9.22 7.10
C SER A 152 -5.85 -7.79 7.50
N TYR A 153 -4.89 -7.02 8.03
CA TYR A 153 -5.08 -5.60 8.32
C TYR A 153 -5.27 -4.80 7.02
N LEU A 154 -4.46 -5.05 5.99
CA LEU A 154 -4.54 -4.38 4.70
C LEU A 154 -5.88 -4.67 4.00
N GLU A 155 -6.31 -5.94 3.97
CA GLU A 155 -7.60 -6.34 3.41
C GLU A 155 -8.77 -5.67 4.15
N ARG A 156 -8.69 -5.59 5.49
CA ARG A 156 -9.69 -4.91 6.32
C ARG A 156 -9.80 -3.42 6.00
N ILE A 157 -8.67 -2.72 5.89
CA ILE A 157 -8.67 -1.28 5.62
C ILE A 157 -9.06 -0.99 4.18
N VAL A 158 -8.37 -1.62 3.22
CA VAL A 158 -8.52 -1.28 1.79
C VAL A 158 -9.80 -1.90 1.20
N GLY A 159 -10.04 -3.20 1.48
CA GLY A 159 -11.17 -3.94 0.93
C GLY A 159 -12.48 -3.66 1.67
N GLU A 160 -12.49 -3.78 3.01
CA GLU A 160 -13.75 -3.71 3.75
C GLU A 160 -14.12 -2.28 4.15
N LEU A 161 -13.18 -1.52 4.76
CA LEU A 161 -13.46 -0.17 5.24
C LEU A 161 -13.57 0.83 4.08
N TRP A 162 -12.57 0.85 3.21
CA TRP A 162 -12.53 1.77 2.05
C TRP A 162 -13.28 1.25 0.83
N GLN A 163 -13.76 0.00 0.86
CA GLN A 163 -14.61 -0.64 -0.14
C GLN A 163 -14.00 -0.68 -1.54
N ALA A 164 -12.68 -0.85 -1.65
CA ALA A 164 -12.01 -1.05 -2.93
C ALA A 164 -12.44 -2.38 -3.58
N ASP A 165 -12.46 -2.40 -4.92
CA ASP A 165 -12.45 -3.65 -5.69
C ASP A 165 -11.02 -4.19 -5.70
N LEU A 166 -10.73 -5.07 -4.72
CA LEU A 166 -9.38 -5.41 -4.29
C LEU A 166 -8.85 -6.67 -4.96
N THR A 167 -7.72 -6.53 -5.67
CA THR A 167 -6.90 -7.66 -6.12
C THR A 167 -5.63 -7.74 -5.27
N LEU A 168 -5.43 -8.86 -4.56
CA LEU A 168 -4.24 -9.09 -3.73
C LEU A 168 -3.16 -9.85 -4.52
N VAL A 169 -1.94 -9.31 -4.51
CA VAL A 169 -0.71 -9.98 -4.96
C VAL A 169 0.20 -10.16 -3.75
N LYS A 170 0.49 -11.42 -3.38
CA LYS A 170 1.33 -11.74 -2.24
C LYS A 170 2.56 -12.52 -2.71
N ARG A 171 3.76 -12.14 -2.22
CA ARG A 171 5.01 -12.86 -2.43
C ARG A 171 5.72 -13.07 -1.11
N GLU A 172 6.00 -14.32 -0.76
CA GLU A 172 6.83 -14.69 0.38
C GLU A 172 8.29 -14.93 -0.02
N LEU A 173 9.14 -15.23 0.95
CA LEU A 173 10.53 -15.66 0.79
C LEU A 173 11.46 -14.67 0.06
N THR A 174 11.16 -13.37 0.11
CA THR A 174 11.97 -12.37 -0.62
C THR A 174 13.41 -12.27 -0.11
N LEU A 175 13.71 -12.78 1.08
CA LEU A 175 15.07 -12.79 1.66
C LEU A 175 15.81 -14.12 1.47
N ALA A 176 15.23 -15.15 0.82
CA ALA A 176 15.81 -16.47 0.72
C ALA A 176 17.15 -16.48 -0.06
N ALA A 177 17.30 -15.60 -1.04
CA ALA A 177 18.53 -15.50 -1.83
C ALA A 177 19.73 -14.98 -1.01
N SER A 178 19.50 -14.10 -0.02
CA SER A 178 20.53 -13.36 0.71
C SER A 178 20.70 -13.77 2.18
N THR A 179 19.74 -14.53 2.74
CA THR A 179 19.76 -14.87 4.17
C THR A 179 20.39 -16.24 4.38
N PRO A 180 21.50 -16.34 5.16
CA PRO A 180 22.03 -17.62 5.61
C PRO A 180 20.97 -18.43 6.37
N GLY A 181 20.93 -19.73 6.13
CA GLY A 181 19.92 -20.65 6.71
C GLY A 181 18.62 -20.75 5.92
N MET A 182 18.47 -19.99 4.81
CA MET A 182 17.34 -20.10 3.88
C MET A 182 17.73 -20.74 2.53
N GLU A 183 18.92 -21.33 2.42
CA GLU A 183 19.44 -21.89 1.17
C GLU A 183 18.51 -22.97 0.59
N GLY A 184 17.94 -23.80 1.46
CA GLY A 184 16.97 -24.85 1.06
C GLY A 184 15.62 -24.34 0.57
N LEU A 185 15.37 -23.02 0.70
CA LEU A 185 14.12 -22.38 0.25
C LEU A 185 14.27 -21.61 -1.06
N ARG A 186 15.46 -21.59 -1.67
CA ARG A 186 15.72 -20.76 -2.87
C ARG A 186 14.88 -21.18 -4.07
N ASP A 187 14.77 -22.48 -4.34
CA ASP A 187 13.97 -22.97 -5.46
C ASP A 187 12.48 -22.62 -5.28
N LEU A 188 11.96 -22.71 -4.04
CA LEU A 188 10.60 -22.28 -3.73
C LEU A 188 10.44 -20.77 -3.87
N ALA A 189 11.42 -19.98 -3.41
CA ALA A 189 11.41 -18.52 -3.55
C ALA A 189 11.42 -18.06 -5.02
N ASP A 190 12.12 -18.80 -5.91
CA ASP A 190 12.13 -18.52 -7.34
C ASP A 190 10.76 -18.84 -7.98
N GLN A 191 10.11 -19.93 -7.56
CA GLN A 191 8.74 -20.27 -7.98
C GLN A 191 7.73 -19.21 -7.52
N GLU A 192 7.76 -18.83 -6.24
CA GLU A 192 6.93 -17.73 -5.67
C GLU A 192 7.15 -16.42 -6.42
N TYR A 193 8.39 -16.10 -6.75
CA TYR A 193 8.70 -14.90 -7.51
C TYR A 193 8.13 -14.94 -8.93
N ALA A 194 8.27 -16.07 -9.63
CA ALA A 194 7.72 -16.23 -10.97
C ALA A 194 6.19 -16.11 -10.97
N ALA A 195 5.52 -16.74 -9.99
CA ALA A 195 4.07 -16.67 -9.80
C ALA A 195 3.62 -15.22 -9.51
N ALA A 196 4.29 -14.54 -8.57
CA ALA A 196 3.96 -13.17 -8.19
C ALA A 196 4.11 -12.17 -9.35
N LYS A 197 5.09 -12.36 -10.24
CA LYS A 197 5.21 -11.56 -11.46
C LYS A 197 4.03 -11.74 -12.41
N GLY A 198 3.54 -12.97 -12.57
CA GLY A 198 2.32 -13.27 -13.33
C GLY A 198 1.11 -12.57 -12.72
N GLN A 199 0.88 -12.79 -11.42
CA GLN A 199 -0.21 -12.17 -10.68
C GLN A 199 -0.17 -10.63 -10.72
N ALA A 200 1.03 -10.03 -10.64
CA ALA A 200 1.17 -8.56 -10.71
C ALA A 200 0.74 -8.00 -12.08
N ARG A 201 1.06 -8.69 -13.19
CA ARG A 201 0.57 -8.31 -14.52
C ARG A 201 -0.95 -8.49 -14.64
N GLU A 202 -1.47 -9.62 -14.19
CA GLU A 202 -2.92 -9.86 -14.17
C GLU A 202 -3.65 -8.80 -13.34
N ALA A 203 -3.12 -8.43 -12.17
CA ALA A 203 -3.65 -7.34 -11.36
C ALA A 203 -3.61 -6.00 -12.13
N GLY A 204 -2.53 -5.71 -12.85
CA GLY A 204 -2.44 -4.52 -13.70
C GLY A 204 -3.50 -4.47 -14.80
N LEU A 205 -3.76 -5.61 -15.45
CA LEU A 205 -4.86 -5.74 -16.44
C LEU A 205 -6.24 -5.57 -15.79
N ALA A 206 -6.43 -6.09 -14.56
CA ALA A 206 -7.68 -5.92 -13.82
C ALA A 206 -7.96 -4.45 -13.44
N LEU A 207 -6.93 -3.61 -13.32
CA LEU A 207 -7.08 -2.17 -13.09
C LEU A 207 -7.65 -1.41 -14.28
N VAL A 208 -7.62 -2.00 -15.49
CA VAL A 208 -8.03 -1.32 -16.74
C VAL A 208 -9.53 -0.99 -16.75
N GLY A 209 -10.33 -1.66 -15.92
CA GLY A 209 -11.77 -1.47 -15.84
C GLY A 209 -12.51 -2.10 -17.05
N ASN A 210 -13.73 -2.53 -16.81
CA ASN A 210 -14.65 -2.93 -17.90
C ASN A 210 -15.31 -1.71 -18.52
#